data_fcec34ac87fa14ffa559213b25a68466
#
_entry.id   fcec34ac87fa14ffa559213b25a68466
#
_cell.length_a   1.000
_cell.length_b   1.000
_cell.length_c   1.000
_cell.angle_alpha   90.00
_cell.angle_beta   90.00
_cell.angle_gamma   90.00
#
_symmetry.space_group_name_H-M   'P 1'
#
loop_
_entity.id
_entity.type
_entity.pdbx_description
1 polymer ?
#
loop_
_entity_poly.entity_id
_entity_poly.type
_entity_poly.pdbx_seq_one_letter_code
_entity_poly.pdbx_strand_id
1 'polypeptide(L)'
;IKAAFGFDAVVGNFASPYTPGSAYVLLHHVFGEVNGKPGQWGHAVGGMGAITQAMAAECAARGVLLRTRSPVARVLVKAGRAAGVELASGEVVEARRVVANVNPKLLCERLVAPEHLPEDFRARIAGYRCGSGTFRMNVALAALPDFTCLPGAHAQPHHASGIVVAPSLAYMEQAFF
;
A
#
# COMPACT_ATOMS: atom_id res chain seq x y z
N ILE A 1 1.46 -7.36 -25.50
CA ILE A 1 0.87 -6.03 -25.24
C ILE A 1 -0.31 -6.15 -24.26
N LYS A 2 -1.39 -6.93 -24.56
CA LYS A 2 -2.58 -7.05 -23.70
C LYS A 2 -2.23 -7.46 -22.25
N ALA A 3 -1.32 -8.44 -22.08
CA ALA A 3 -0.92 -8.91 -20.76
C ALA A 3 -0.11 -7.87 -19.97
N ALA A 4 0.73 -7.08 -20.63
CA ALA A 4 1.47 -5.99 -19.99
C ALA A 4 0.50 -4.94 -19.42
N PHE A 5 -0.44 -4.45 -20.22
CA PHE A 5 -1.48 -3.54 -19.75
C PHE A 5 -2.42 -4.17 -18.71
N GLY A 6 -2.72 -5.46 -18.85
CA GLY A 6 -3.52 -6.20 -17.88
C GLY A 6 -2.84 -6.29 -16.52
N PHE A 7 -1.52 -6.46 -16.49
CA PHE A 7 -0.75 -6.45 -15.25
C PHE A 7 -0.84 -5.08 -14.55
N ASP A 8 -0.58 -3.99 -15.28
CA ASP A 8 -0.68 -2.65 -14.71
C ASP A 8 -2.10 -2.30 -14.24
N ALA A 9 -3.13 -2.89 -14.86
CA ALA A 9 -4.52 -2.69 -14.46
C ALA A 9 -4.90 -3.37 -13.14
N VAL A 10 -4.13 -4.36 -12.68
CA VAL A 10 -4.44 -5.09 -11.44
C VAL A 10 -3.43 -4.87 -10.32
N VAL A 11 -2.32 -4.19 -10.56
CA VAL A 11 -1.30 -3.92 -9.54
C VAL A 11 -1.91 -3.16 -8.35
N GLY A 12 -1.81 -3.75 -7.16
CA GLY A 12 -2.35 -3.17 -5.93
C GLY A 12 -3.87 -3.24 -5.81
N ASN A 13 -4.56 -3.88 -6.75
CA ASN A 13 -6.01 -4.06 -6.73
C ASN A 13 -6.37 -5.52 -6.44
N PHE A 14 -7.39 -5.75 -5.60
CA PHE A 14 -7.94 -7.09 -5.38
C PHE A 14 -8.97 -7.40 -6.49
N ALA A 15 -8.46 -7.57 -7.69
CA ALA A 15 -9.26 -7.77 -8.89
C ALA A 15 -8.49 -8.55 -9.96
N SER A 16 -9.21 -9.28 -10.80
CA SER A 16 -8.69 -9.83 -12.03
C SER A 16 -8.71 -8.79 -13.17
N PRO A 17 -8.02 -9.04 -14.29
CA PRO A 17 -8.10 -8.17 -15.47
C PRO A 17 -9.50 -8.03 -16.06
N TYR A 18 -10.41 -8.97 -15.77
CA TYR A 18 -11.80 -8.95 -16.25
C TYR A 18 -12.78 -8.33 -15.25
N THR A 19 -12.30 -7.97 -14.05
CA THR A 19 -13.14 -7.29 -13.07
C THR A 19 -13.53 -5.89 -13.57
N PRO A 20 -14.83 -5.55 -13.64
CA PRO A 20 -15.26 -4.21 -14.03
C PRO A 20 -14.60 -3.11 -13.18
N GLY A 21 -14.11 -2.07 -13.84
CA GLY A 21 -13.42 -0.95 -13.19
C GLY A 21 -11.91 -1.12 -13.02
N SER A 22 -11.31 -2.30 -13.28
CA SER A 22 -9.85 -2.50 -13.15
C SER A 22 -9.03 -1.56 -14.06
N ALA A 23 -9.57 -1.16 -15.21
CA ALA A 23 -8.92 -0.22 -16.12
C ALA A 23 -8.59 1.16 -15.47
N TYR A 24 -9.27 1.54 -14.41
CA TYR A 24 -8.92 2.76 -13.66
C TYR A 24 -7.50 2.70 -13.09
N VAL A 25 -7.08 1.54 -12.60
CA VAL A 25 -5.73 1.34 -12.05
C VAL A 25 -4.67 1.53 -13.13
N LEU A 26 -4.92 1.04 -14.35
CA LEU A 26 -4.05 1.29 -15.50
C LEU A 26 -3.90 2.79 -15.78
N LEU A 27 -5.00 3.54 -15.82
CA LEU A 27 -4.98 4.99 -16.02
C LEU A 27 -4.20 5.70 -14.92
N HIS A 28 -4.37 5.28 -13.67
CA HIS A 28 -3.64 5.82 -12.52
C HIS A 28 -2.11 5.72 -12.71
N HIS A 29 -1.61 4.63 -13.27
CA HIS A 29 -0.18 4.44 -13.52
C HIS A 29 0.39 5.41 -14.56
N VAL A 30 -0.44 5.93 -15.46
CA VAL A 30 -0.04 6.87 -16.52
C VAL A 30 0.08 8.31 -16.02
N PHE A 31 -0.60 8.67 -14.93
CA PHE A 31 -0.68 10.04 -14.41
C PHE A 31 0.47 10.44 -13.48
N GLY A 32 1.39 9.53 -13.19
CA GLY A 32 2.53 9.81 -12.34
C GLY A 32 3.54 10.77 -12.97
N GLU A 33 4.26 11.50 -12.13
CA GLU A 33 5.34 12.39 -12.53
C GLU A 33 6.54 12.23 -11.59
N VAL A 34 7.75 12.20 -12.15
CA VAL A 34 9.00 12.20 -11.39
C VAL A 34 9.93 13.28 -11.97
N ASN A 35 10.35 14.22 -11.12
CA ASN A 35 11.25 15.32 -11.48
C ASN A 35 10.79 16.10 -12.74
N GLY A 36 9.51 16.44 -12.82
CA GLY A 36 8.93 17.18 -13.94
C GLY A 36 8.75 16.35 -15.22
N LYS A 37 8.88 15.03 -15.17
CA LYS A 37 8.70 14.13 -16.30
C LYS A 37 7.44 13.29 -16.12
N PRO A 38 6.34 13.59 -16.82
CA PRO A 38 5.11 12.82 -16.76
C PRO A 38 5.30 11.37 -17.20
N GLY A 39 4.56 10.45 -16.58
CA GLY A 39 4.60 9.01 -16.88
C GLY A 39 5.89 8.31 -16.46
N GLN A 40 6.75 8.97 -15.71
CA GLN A 40 7.99 8.38 -15.21
C GLN A 40 7.75 7.72 -13.84
N TRP A 41 8.48 6.65 -13.61
CA TRP A 41 8.58 5.99 -12.33
C TRP A 41 9.97 6.22 -11.76
N GLY A 42 10.08 6.35 -10.45
CA GLY A 42 11.35 6.55 -9.77
C GLY A 42 11.49 5.68 -8.53
N HIS A 43 12.73 5.44 -8.17
CA HIS A 43 13.09 4.79 -6.92
C HIS A 43 13.88 5.78 -6.06
N ALA A 44 13.53 5.85 -4.78
CA ALA A 44 14.29 6.67 -3.85
C ALA A 44 15.70 6.13 -3.67
N VAL A 45 16.69 7.00 -3.72
CA VAL A 45 18.07 6.65 -3.37
C VAL A 45 18.11 6.23 -1.91
N GLY A 46 18.66 5.05 -1.62
CA GLY A 46 18.62 4.43 -0.30
C GLY A 46 17.35 3.62 -0.03
N GLY A 47 16.50 3.42 -1.06
CA GLY A 47 15.28 2.62 -0.99
C GLY A 47 14.10 3.36 -0.35
N MET A 48 12.96 2.67 -0.20
CA MET A 48 11.74 3.27 0.32
C MET A 48 11.88 3.75 1.77
N GLY A 49 12.73 3.11 2.57
CA GLY A 49 13.02 3.54 3.93
C GLY A 49 13.63 4.95 4.00
N ALA A 50 14.36 5.39 2.99
CA ALA A 50 14.91 6.74 2.94
C ALA A 50 13.82 7.83 2.93
N ILE A 51 12.66 7.55 2.33
CA ILE A 51 11.51 8.47 2.32
C ILE A 51 10.99 8.66 3.74
N THR A 52 10.73 7.57 4.45
CA THR A 52 10.22 7.64 5.84
C THR A 52 11.24 8.26 6.80
N GLN A 53 12.53 8.02 6.58
CA GLN A 53 13.59 8.65 7.37
C GLN A 53 13.67 10.16 7.12
N ALA A 54 13.56 10.61 5.87
CA ALA A 54 13.50 12.03 5.54
C ALA A 54 12.30 12.70 6.17
N MET A 55 11.12 12.08 6.13
CA MET A 55 9.92 12.57 6.80
C MET A 55 10.11 12.64 8.32
N ALA A 56 10.73 11.64 8.92
CA ALA A 56 11.00 11.59 10.36
C ALA A 56 11.97 12.72 10.78
N ALA A 57 13.00 12.96 10.00
CA ALA A 57 13.95 14.05 10.24
C ALA A 57 13.26 15.42 10.18
N GLU A 58 12.41 15.66 9.19
CA GLU A 58 11.62 16.89 9.07
C GLU A 58 10.64 17.08 10.24
N CYS A 59 9.96 16.00 10.63
CA CYS A 59 9.10 16.00 11.81
C CYS A 59 9.87 16.40 13.08
N ALA A 60 11.04 15.79 13.31
CA ALA A 60 11.89 16.10 14.44
C ALA A 60 12.37 17.57 14.44
N ALA A 61 12.79 18.08 13.27
CA ALA A 61 13.19 19.47 13.09
C ALA A 61 12.07 20.47 13.42
N ARG A 62 10.80 20.07 13.26
CA ARG A 62 9.61 20.84 13.61
C ARG A 62 9.09 20.60 15.03
N GLY A 63 9.82 19.88 15.87
CA GLY A 63 9.42 19.58 17.24
C GLY A 63 8.29 18.54 17.37
N VAL A 64 8.04 17.74 16.33
CA VAL A 64 7.07 16.64 16.40
C VAL A 64 7.66 15.50 17.19
N LEU A 65 6.94 15.03 18.21
CA LEU A 65 7.34 13.86 18.98
C LEU A 65 7.01 12.58 18.21
N LEU A 66 8.03 11.86 17.75
CA LEU A 66 7.90 10.56 17.12
C LEU A 66 8.07 9.45 18.16
N ARG A 67 7.09 8.55 18.22
CA ARG A 67 7.12 7.41 19.15
C ARG A 67 6.93 6.12 18.37
N THR A 68 7.91 5.26 18.42
CA THR A 68 7.85 3.89 17.89
C THR A 68 7.51 2.89 19.01
N ARG A 69 7.15 1.68 18.66
CA ARG A 69 6.78 0.61 19.61
C ARG A 69 5.72 1.04 20.62
N SER A 70 4.81 1.89 20.18
CA SER A 70 3.72 2.46 20.98
C SER A 70 2.37 2.08 20.34
N PRO A 71 1.96 0.80 20.39
CA PRO A 71 0.73 0.37 19.77
C PRO A 71 -0.46 1.05 20.44
N VAL A 72 -1.38 1.56 19.63
CA VAL A 72 -2.63 2.17 20.09
C VAL A 72 -3.64 1.05 20.38
N ALA A 73 -4.19 1.01 21.58
CA ALA A 73 -5.22 0.08 21.98
C ALA A 73 -6.62 0.57 21.58
N ARG A 74 -6.87 1.87 21.74
CA ARG A 74 -8.17 2.47 21.36
C ARG A 74 -8.09 3.96 21.12
N VAL A 75 -9.04 4.48 20.36
CA VAL A 75 -9.31 5.92 20.23
C VAL A 75 -10.27 6.34 21.33
N LEU A 76 -9.93 7.39 22.05
CA LEU A 76 -10.76 7.96 23.09
C LEU A 76 -11.77 8.93 22.46
N VAL A 77 -13.05 8.77 22.86
CA VAL A 77 -14.14 9.64 22.42
C VAL A 77 -14.78 10.29 23.64
N LYS A 78 -14.89 11.61 23.65
CA LYS A 78 -15.56 12.40 24.68
C LYS A 78 -16.59 13.32 24.00
N ALA A 79 -17.83 13.27 24.43
CA ALA A 79 -18.94 14.07 23.87
C ALA A 79 -19.03 13.95 22.31
N GLY A 80 -18.92 12.74 21.79
CA GLY A 80 -19.03 12.45 20.34
C GLY A 80 -17.83 12.91 19.49
N ARG A 81 -16.71 13.29 20.10
CA ARG A 81 -15.51 13.75 19.40
C ARG A 81 -14.27 12.97 19.85
N ALA A 82 -13.36 12.71 18.92
CA ALA A 82 -12.06 12.14 19.26
C ALA A 82 -11.34 13.09 20.25
N ALA A 83 -10.82 12.52 21.32
CA ALA A 83 -10.17 13.24 22.41
C ALA A 83 -8.73 12.78 22.67
N GLY A 84 -8.26 11.77 21.93
CA GLY A 84 -6.93 11.21 22.07
C GLY A 84 -6.90 9.71 21.80
N VAL A 85 -5.87 9.07 22.25
CA VAL A 85 -5.68 7.63 22.16
C VAL A 85 -5.19 7.04 23.47
N GLU A 86 -5.51 5.79 23.73
CA GLU A 86 -4.89 4.98 24.78
C GLU A 86 -3.95 3.98 24.13
N LEU A 87 -2.74 3.91 24.64
CA LEU A 87 -1.73 2.95 24.20
C LEU A 87 -1.96 1.58 24.89
N ALA A 88 -1.41 0.52 24.32
CA ALA A 88 -1.44 -0.81 24.92
C ALA A 88 -0.74 -0.88 26.30
N SER A 89 0.11 0.08 26.63
CA SER A 89 0.70 0.26 27.95
C SER A 89 -0.26 0.81 29.01
N GLY A 90 -1.45 1.28 28.61
CA GLY A 90 -2.38 2.02 29.47
C GLY A 90 -2.13 3.54 29.51
N GLU A 91 -1.06 4.04 28.87
CA GLU A 91 -0.80 5.46 28.79
C GLU A 91 -1.85 6.15 27.89
N VAL A 92 -2.32 7.30 28.33
CA VAL A 92 -3.26 8.14 27.59
C VAL A 92 -2.52 9.31 26.96
N VAL A 93 -2.71 9.47 25.64
CA VAL A 93 -2.23 10.64 24.90
C VAL A 93 -3.43 11.46 24.47
N GLU A 94 -3.65 12.58 25.13
CA GLU A 94 -4.74 13.49 24.78
C GLU A 94 -4.43 14.29 23.52
N ALA A 95 -5.44 14.43 22.65
CA ALA A 95 -5.31 15.21 21.41
C ALA A 95 -6.68 15.71 20.96
N ARG A 96 -6.71 16.92 20.43
CA ARG A 96 -7.93 17.52 19.85
C ARG A 96 -8.36 16.88 18.55
N ARG A 97 -7.44 16.18 17.87
CA ARG A 97 -7.66 15.46 16.60
C ARG A 97 -6.80 14.20 16.58
N VAL A 98 -7.35 13.14 16.04
CA VAL A 98 -6.63 11.88 15.79
C VAL A 98 -6.70 11.62 14.30
N VAL A 99 -5.53 11.44 13.68
CA VAL A 99 -5.41 11.05 12.27
C VAL A 99 -4.85 9.64 12.22
N ALA A 100 -5.55 8.75 11.53
CA ALA A 100 -5.18 7.34 11.43
C ALA A 100 -4.99 6.96 9.95
N ASN A 101 -3.83 6.39 9.62
CA ASN A 101 -3.54 5.81 8.31
C ASN A 101 -3.53 4.27 8.35
N VAL A 102 -4.22 3.69 9.31
CA VAL A 102 -4.40 2.24 9.43
C VAL A 102 -5.56 1.77 8.54
N ASN A 103 -5.65 0.45 8.33
CA ASN A 103 -6.79 -0.11 7.61
C ASN A 103 -8.13 0.33 8.23
N PRO A 104 -9.12 0.79 7.43
CA PRO A 104 -10.41 1.26 7.94
C PRO A 104 -11.15 0.24 8.81
N LYS A 105 -11.08 -1.06 8.49
CA LYS A 105 -11.68 -2.10 9.33
C LYS A 105 -10.99 -2.16 10.69
N LEU A 106 -9.66 -2.11 10.74
CA LEU A 106 -8.93 -2.08 12.01
C LEU A 106 -9.34 -0.87 12.85
N LEU A 107 -9.42 0.31 12.24
CA LEU A 107 -9.84 1.52 12.94
C LEU A 107 -11.25 1.39 13.51
N CYS A 108 -12.22 1.04 12.65
CA CYS A 108 -13.64 1.12 12.99
C CYS A 108 -14.19 -0.12 13.70
N GLU A 109 -13.55 -1.28 13.58
CA GLU A 109 -13.99 -2.51 14.24
C GLU A 109 -13.22 -2.80 15.54
N ARG A 110 -12.02 -2.21 15.72
CA ARG A 110 -11.17 -2.53 16.89
C ARG A 110 -10.74 -1.31 17.70
N LEU A 111 -10.44 -0.19 17.06
CA LEU A 111 -9.85 0.95 17.76
C LEU A 111 -10.89 1.99 18.19
N VAL A 112 -12.02 2.08 17.51
CA VAL A 112 -13.14 2.96 17.88
C VAL A 112 -14.27 2.08 18.43
N ALA A 113 -14.76 2.40 19.61
CA ALA A 113 -15.86 1.64 20.22
C ALA A 113 -17.14 1.79 19.38
N PRO A 114 -17.92 0.69 19.18
CA PRO A 114 -19.03 0.65 18.23
C PRO A 114 -20.16 1.63 18.53
N GLU A 115 -20.36 2.01 19.79
CA GLU A 115 -21.36 3.01 20.21
C GLU A 115 -21.08 4.43 19.70
N HIS A 116 -19.86 4.69 19.24
CA HIS A 116 -19.46 5.98 18.69
C HIS A 116 -19.62 6.08 17.17
N LEU A 117 -20.05 5.00 16.51
CA LEU A 117 -20.19 4.92 15.06
C LEU A 117 -21.67 4.61 14.69
N PRO A 118 -22.24 5.35 13.72
CA PRO A 118 -23.59 5.05 13.20
C PRO A 118 -23.68 3.62 12.67
N GLU A 119 -24.84 2.98 12.86
CA GLU A 119 -25.05 1.57 12.50
C GLU A 119 -24.88 1.34 10.98
N ASP A 120 -25.42 2.22 10.14
CA ASP A 120 -25.29 2.15 8.69
C ASP A 120 -23.83 2.25 8.24
N PHE A 121 -23.04 3.08 8.92
CA PHE A 121 -21.60 3.20 8.66
C PHE A 121 -20.86 1.92 9.06
N ARG A 122 -21.17 1.35 10.24
CA ARG A 122 -20.58 0.08 10.68
C ARG A 122 -20.91 -1.07 9.72
N ALA A 123 -22.14 -1.15 9.23
CA ALA A 123 -22.54 -2.14 8.24
C ALA A 123 -21.75 -2.01 6.93
N ARG A 124 -21.50 -0.78 6.46
CA ARG A 124 -20.66 -0.53 5.29
C ARG A 124 -19.21 -0.96 5.51
N ILE A 125 -18.63 -0.66 6.68
CA ILE A 125 -17.26 -1.08 7.02
C ILE A 125 -17.16 -2.60 7.13
N ALA A 126 -18.13 -3.28 7.73
CA ALA A 126 -18.16 -4.73 7.81
C ALA A 126 -18.16 -5.38 6.41
N GLY A 127 -18.89 -4.81 5.46
CA GLY A 127 -18.91 -5.23 4.06
C GLY A 127 -17.68 -4.82 3.23
N TYR A 128 -16.80 -3.98 3.76
CA TYR A 128 -15.61 -3.50 3.05
C TYR A 128 -14.62 -4.65 2.82
N ARG A 129 -14.29 -4.91 1.57
CA ARG A 129 -13.38 -5.99 1.20
C ARG A 129 -11.93 -5.54 1.30
N CYS A 130 -11.14 -6.26 2.11
CA CYS A 130 -9.72 -6.04 2.30
C CYS A 130 -9.00 -7.34 1.93
N GLY A 131 -8.66 -7.49 0.69
CA GLY A 131 -7.88 -8.61 0.17
C GLY A 131 -6.68 -8.12 -0.60
N SER A 132 -5.72 -9.00 -0.84
CA SER A 132 -4.63 -8.78 -1.79
C SER A 132 -4.60 -9.95 -2.75
N GLY A 133 -4.67 -9.68 -4.05
CA GLY A 133 -4.40 -10.65 -5.11
C GLY A 133 -2.91 -10.82 -5.38
N THR A 134 -2.04 -10.16 -4.61
CA THR A 134 -0.61 -10.13 -4.85
C THR A 134 0.14 -10.89 -3.76
N PHE A 135 0.88 -11.91 -4.16
CA PHE A 135 1.97 -12.47 -3.36
C PHE A 135 3.27 -11.75 -3.73
N ARG A 136 3.95 -11.17 -2.76
CA ARG A 136 5.22 -10.47 -2.98
C ARG A 136 6.37 -11.17 -2.28
N MET A 137 7.43 -11.46 -3.03
CA MET A 137 8.66 -12.03 -2.53
C MET A 137 9.85 -11.19 -2.97
N ASN A 138 10.73 -10.86 -2.03
CA ASN A 138 12.02 -10.24 -2.33
C ASN A 138 13.10 -11.32 -2.25
N VAL A 139 13.90 -11.44 -3.30
CA VAL A 139 14.94 -12.47 -3.39
C VAL A 139 16.28 -11.80 -3.63
N ALA A 140 17.25 -12.10 -2.78
CA ALA A 140 18.66 -11.77 -3.01
C ALA A 140 19.31 -12.92 -3.80
N LEU A 141 19.90 -12.60 -4.93
CA LEU A 141 20.52 -13.57 -5.81
C LEU A 141 22.05 -13.41 -5.78
N ALA A 142 22.78 -14.52 -5.84
CA ALA A 142 24.24 -14.53 -5.93
C ALA A 142 24.75 -14.12 -7.34
N ALA A 143 23.90 -14.27 -8.37
CA ALA A 143 24.18 -13.89 -9.73
C ALA A 143 22.90 -13.43 -10.44
N LEU A 144 23.03 -12.72 -11.54
CA LEU A 144 21.89 -12.36 -12.38
C LEU A 144 21.27 -13.61 -13.00
N PRO A 145 19.92 -13.70 -13.10
CA PRO A 145 19.27 -14.83 -13.74
C PRO A 145 19.57 -14.85 -15.24
N ASP A 146 19.85 -16.02 -15.76
CA ASP A 146 20.00 -16.27 -17.20
C ASP A 146 18.71 -16.86 -17.77
N PHE A 147 18.02 -16.07 -18.60
CA PHE A 147 16.74 -16.49 -19.17
C PHE A 147 16.95 -17.16 -20.53
N THR A 148 16.43 -18.37 -20.68
CA THR A 148 16.56 -19.14 -21.93
C THR A 148 16.01 -18.43 -23.17
N CYS A 149 15.01 -17.55 -22.98
CA CYS A 149 14.45 -16.73 -24.08
C CYS A 149 15.28 -15.50 -24.42
N LEU A 150 16.22 -15.09 -23.57
CA LEU A 150 17.12 -13.97 -23.76
C LEU A 150 18.45 -14.27 -23.03
N PRO A 151 19.22 -15.24 -23.52
CA PRO A 151 20.39 -15.74 -22.81
C PRO A 151 21.55 -14.74 -22.81
N GLY A 152 22.37 -14.78 -21.77
CA GLY A 152 23.59 -13.99 -21.67
C GLY A 152 24.11 -13.88 -20.25
N ALA A 153 25.41 -14.03 -20.10
CA ALA A 153 26.11 -14.02 -18.81
C ALA A 153 26.34 -12.62 -18.21
N HIS A 154 26.00 -11.55 -18.95
CA HIS A 154 26.24 -10.17 -18.52
C HIS A 154 24.93 -9.42 -18.26
N ALA A 155 25.02 -8.34 -17.49
CA ALA A 155 23.86 -7.47 -17.24
C ALA A 155 23.29 -6.93 -18.56
N GLN A 156 21.99 -7.08 -18.73
CA GLN A 156 21.23 -6.64 -19.90
C GLN A 156 20.05 -5.77 -19.45
N PRO A 157 19.41 -4.99 -20.34
CA PRO A 157 18.32 -4.08 -19.96
C PRO A 157 17.17 -4.74 -19.19
N HIS A 158 16.85 -6.00 -19.48
CA HIS A 158 15.78 -6.71 -18.78
C HIS A 158 16.11 -7.03 -17.31
N HIS A 159 17.38 -7.06 -16.92
CA HIS A 159 17.76 -7.25 -15.51
C HIS A 159 17.48 -6.00 -14.64
N ALA A 160 17.32 -4.84 -15.26
CA ALA A 160 17.02 -3.56 -14.59
C ALA A 160 15.57 -3.09 -14.82
N SER A 161 14.71 -3.95 -15.39
CA SER A 161 13.34 -3.59 -15.73
C SER A 161 12.33 -4.63 -15.20
N GLY A 162 11.05 -4.32 -15.31
CA GLY A 162 9.97 -5.27 -14.99
C GLY A 162 9.91 -6.41 -16.02
N ILE A 163 9.79 -7.63 -15.55
CA ILE A 163 9.56 -8.82 -16.36
C ILE A 163 8.18 -9.36 -16.03
N VAL A 164 7.30 -9.42 -17.03
CA VAL A 164 5.95 -9.97 -16.90
C VAL A 164 5.88 -11.33 -17.59
N VAL A 165 5.58 -12.38 -16.82
CA VAL A 165 5.32 -13.72 -17.33
C VAL A 165 3.82 -13.96 -17.30
N ALA A 166 3.13 -13.52 -18.35
CA ALA A 166 1.69 -13.64 -18.50
C ALA A 166 1.35 -13.75 -20.00
N PRO A 167 1.20 -14.96 -20.54
CA PRO A 167 0.97 -15.16 -21.98
C PRO A 167 -0.39 -14.63 -22.46
N SER A 168 -1.37 -14.50 -21.55
CA SER A 168 -2.70 -13.98 -21.88
C SER A 168 -3.39 -13.38 -20.66
N LEU A 169 -4.47 -12.62 -20.88
CA LEU A 169 -5.35 -12.15 -19.81
C LEU A 169 -6.06 -13.31 -19.11
N ALA A 170 -6.43 -14.34 -19.85
CA ALA A 170 -7.04 -15.55 -19.27
C ALA A 170 -6.09 -16.28 -18.30
N TYR A 171 -4.79 -16.27 -18.58
CA TYR A 171 -3.79 -16.80 -17.66
C TYR A 171 -3.75 -15.98 -16.35
N MET A 172 -3.84 -14.66 -16.45
CA MET A 172 -3.88 -13.79 -15.27
C MET A 172 -5.17 -13.96 -14.47
N GLU A 173 -6.29 -14.21 -15.15
CA GLU A 173 -7.58 -14.54 -14.52
C GLU A 173 -7.46 -15.82 -13.68
N GLN A 174 -6.90 -16.87 -14.24
CA GLN A 174 -6.68 -18.13 -13.53
C GLN A 174 -5.73 -17.98 -12.33
N ALA A 175 -4.75 -17.08 -12.42
CA ALA A 175 -3.83 -16.83 -11.32
C ALA A 175 -4.49 -16.04 -10.15
N PHE A 176 -5.60 -15.37 -10.41
CA PHE A 176 -6.37 -14.65 -9.40
C PHE A 176 -7.32 -15.56 -8.60
N PHE A 177 -7.88 -16.60 -9.24
CA PHE A 177 -8.77 -17.62 -8.66
C PHE A 177 -8.02 -18.89 -8.25
#